data_60e82a53fe51b81272999d29993b31e5
#
_entry.id   60e82a53fe51b81272999d29993b31e5
#
_cell.length_a   1.000
_cell.length_b   1.000
_cell.length_c   1.000
_cell.angle_alpha   90.00
_cell.angle_beta   90.00
_cell.angle_gamma   90.00
#
_symmetry.space_group_name_H-M   'P 1'
#
loop_
_entity.id
_entity.type
_entity.pdbx_description
1 polymer ?
#
loop_
_entity_poly.entity_id
_entity_poly.type
_entity_poly.pdbx_seq_one_letter_code
_entity_poly.pdbx_strand_id
1 'polypeptide(L)'
;MGKLKKMIKDKKGMSYPLTVALVLALLIALCVLAEFFRLSIIAYGVRNALQESVISVATTNYNEVYDGLREGYSGGYFMTGDCWEETLDYGDVYTRLDRLLGTNPDGAYHVKWQGNGYEYRVTDLNVSISNAPFAPGNASQNFEADVSVQLEIPLSFGWEALPPCLLYT
;
A
#
# COMPACT_ATOMS: atom_id res chain seq x y z
N MET A 1 -8.54 -41.35 -19.65
CA MET A 1 -7.10 -41.11 -19.77
C MET A 1 -6.43 -41.72 -21.02
N GLY A 2 -6.97 -42.78 -21.65
CA GLY A 2 -6.35 -43.46 -22.80
C GLY A 2 -6.38 -42.70 -24.14
N LYS A 3 -7.39 -41.84 -24.41
CA LYS A 3 -7.53 -41.14 -25.69
C LYS A 3 -6.50 -40.00 -25.86
N LEU A 4 -6.20 -39.23 -24.79
CA LEU A 4 -5.17 -38.16 -24.83
C LEU A 4 -3.76 -38.73 -25.09
N LYS A 5 -3.42 -39.87 -24.50
CA LYS A 5 -2.12 -40.51 -24.68
C LYS A 5 -1.93 -41.06 -26.10
N LYS A 6 -3.04 -41.46 -26.78
CA LYS A 6 -3.03 -41.93 -28.15
C LYS A 6 -2.88 -40.77 -29.16
N MET A 7 -3.46 -39.61 -28.87
CA MET A 7 -3.33 -38.39 -29.71
C MET A 7 -1.90 -37.83 -29.68
N ILE A 8 -1.19 -37.93 -28.55
CA ILE A 8 0.21 -37.48 -28.43
C ILE A 8 1.18 -38.42 -29.19
N LYS A 9 0.79 -39.66 -29.44
CA LYS A 9 1.62 -40.69 -30.09
C LYS A 9 1.49 -40.73 -31.61
N ASP A 10 0.50 -40.04 -32.19
CA ASP A 10 0.25 -40.05 -33.62
C ASP A 10 1.07 -38.96 -34.32
N LYS A 11 2.22 -39.33 -34.87
CA LYS A 11 3.23 -38.43 -35.46
C LYS A 11 2.89 -37.88 -36.84
N LYS A 12 1.69 -38.18 -37.38
CA LYS A 12 1.31 -37.69 -38.72
C LYS A 12 0.31 -36.53 -38.65
N GLY A 13 0.78 -35.32 -38.76
CA GLY A 13 -0.05 -34.14 -39.02
C GLY A 13 -0.60 -33.38 -37.81
N MET A 14 -0.53 -33.91 -36.58
CA MET A 14 -1.12 -33.30 -35.38
C MET A 14 -0.11 -32.54 -34.51
N SER A 15 1.12 -32.42 -34.98
CA SER A 15 2.18 -31.71 -34.20
C SER A 15 2.00 -30.18 -34.20
N TYR A 16 1.48 -29.61 -35.30
CA TYR A 16 1.35 -28.18 -35.47
C TYR A 16 0.29 -27.53 -34.54
N PRO A 17 -0.97 -28.01 -34.46
CA PRO A 17 -1.95 -27.43 -33.57
C PRO A 17 -1.62 -27.64 -32.06
N LEU A 18 -0.94 -28.74 -31.74
CA LEU A 18 -0.46 -28.98 -30.38
C LEU A 18 0.65 -28.00 -29.96
N THR A 19 1.61 -27.73 -30.87
CA THR A 19 2.65 -26.73 -30.61
C THR A 19 2.07 -25.33 -30.46
N VAL A 20 1.11 -24.94 -31.30
CA VAL A 20 0.42 -23.64 -31.17
C VAL A 20 -0.32 -23.54 -29.82
N ALA A 21 -1.05 -24.57 -29.43
CA ALA A 21 -1.74 -24.62 -28.15
C ALA A 21 -0.77 -24.51 -26.96
N LEU A 22 0.39 -25.16 -27.04
CA LEU A 22 1.41 -25.11 -25.99
C LEU A 22 2.03 -23.71 -25.90
N VAL A 23 2.32 -23.07 -27.03
CA VAL A 23 2.85 -21.69 -27.05
C VAL A 23 1.83 -20.71 -26.48
N LEU A 24 0.55 -20.84 -26.86
CA LEU A 24 -0.52 -19.98 -26.29
C LEU A 24 -0.66 -20.17 -24.78
N ALA A 25 -0.64 -21.42 -24.31
CA ALA A 25 -0.69 -21.69 -22.88
C ALA A 25 0.49 -21.08 -22.12
N LEU A 26 1.69 -21.12 -22.71
CA LEU A 26 2.89 -20.49 -22.13
C LEU A 26 2.78 -18.97 -22.11
N LEU A 27 2.26 -18.36 -23.18
CA LEU A 27 2.03 -16.90 -23.21
C LEU A 27 1.03 -16.47 -22.15
N ILE A 28 -0.08 -17.19 -21.99
CA ILE A 28 -1.07 -16.90 -20.94
C ILE A 28 -0.43 -17.01 -19.56
N ALA A 29 0.37 -18.05 -19.31
CA ALA A 29 1.07 -18.22 -18.05
C ALA A 29 2.03 -17.04 -17.76
N LEU A 30 2.76 -16.56 -18.78
CA LEU A 30 3.63 -15.40 -18.65
C LEU A 30 2.84 -14.12 -18.36
N CYS A 31 1.68 -13.91 -18.99
CA CYS A 31 0.82 -12.75 -18.69
C CYS A 31 0.33 -12.76 -17.25
N VAL A 32 -0.10 -13.93 -16.73
CA VAL A 32 -0.53 -14.07 -15.33
C VAL A 32 0.61 -13.79 -14.36
N LEU A 33 1.82 -14.29 -14.65
CA LEU A 33 3.00 -14.01 -13.84
C LEU A 33 3.37 -12.53 -13.85
N ALA A 34 3.33 -11.88 -15.02
CA ALA A 34 3.60 -10.45 -15.14
C ALA A 34 2.62 -9.62 -14.32
N GLU A 35 1.32 -9.95 -14.36
CA GLU A 35 0.30 -9.28 -13.55
C GLU A 35 0.52 -9.50 -12.05
N PHE A 36 0.85 -10.71 -11.64
CA PHE A 36 1.18 -11.01 -10.24
C PHE A 36 2.36 -10.16 -9.74
N PHE A 37 3.43 -10.04 -10.53
CA PHE A 37 4.57 -9.20 -10.16
C PHE A 37 4.19 -7.72 -10.11
N ARG A 38 3.38 -7.23 -11.05
CA ARG A 38 2.88 -5.85 -11.05
C ARG A 38 2.12 -5.55 -9.75
N LEU A 39 1.13 -6.38 -9.39
CA LEU A 39 0.35 -6.23 -8.16
C LEU A 39 1.25 -6.25 -6.92
N SER A 40 2.21 -7.18 -6.88
CA SER A 40 3.15 -7.28 -5.76
C SER A 40 4.03 -6.04 -5.62
N ILE A 41 4.57 -5.52 -6.72
CA ILE A 41 5.41 -4.31 -6.71
C ILE A 41 4.63 -3.11 -6.20
N ILE A 42 3.39 -2.91 -6.68
CA ILE A 42 2.53 -1.80 -6.23
C ILE A 42 2.22 -1.95 -4.73
N ALA A 43 1.82 -3.14 -4.28
CA ALA A 43 1.50 -3.40 -2.88
C ALA A 43 2.69 -3.13 -1.94
N TYR A 44 3.87 -3.63 -2.29
CA TYR A 44 5.10 -3.35 -1.53
C TYR A 44 5.49 -1.87 -1.58
N GLY A 45 5.33 -1.21 -2.73
CA GLY A 45 5.60 0.21 -2.88
C GLY A 45 4.71 1.07 -1.98
N VAL A 46 3.42 0.81 -1.97
CA VAL A 46 2.45 1.50 -1.10
C VAL A 46 2.75 1.26 0.37
N ARG A 47 3.01 0.00 0.75
CA ARG A 47 3.38 -0.35 2.13
C ARG A 47 4.63 0.39 2.61
N ASN A 48 5.68 0.42 1.81
CA ASN A 48 6.92 1.11 2.15
C ASN A 48 6.71 2.63 2.24
N ALA A 49 5.96 3.22 1.29
CA ALA A 49 5.64 4.65 1.32
C ALA A 49 4.80 5.01 2.54
N LEU A 50 3.85 4.15 2.93
CA LEU A 50 3.05 4.32 4.14
C LEU A 50 3.92 4.32 5.39
N GLN A 51 4.81 3.33 5.52
CA GLN A 51 5.75 3.24 6.65
C GLN A 51 6.66 4.49 6.70
N GLU A 52 7.20 4.94 5.58
CA GLU A 52 8.04 6.13 5.52
C GLU A 52 7.26 7.40 5.87
N SER A 53 5.99 7.51 5.43
CA SER A 53 5.12 8.62 5.77
C SER A 53 4.91 8.75 7.28
N VAL A 54 4.62 7.63 7.95
CA VAL A 54 4.44 7.57 9.40
C VAL A 54 5.73 7.92 10.15
N ILE A 55 6.86 7.35 9.75
CA ILE A 55 8.18 7.66 10.35
C ILE A 55 8.50 9.14 10.17
N SER A 56 8.19 9.71 9.01
CA SER A 56 8.43 11.12 8.73
C SER A 56 7.60 12.03 9.61
N VAL A 57 6.31 11.73 9.81
CA VAL A 57 5.44 12.47 10.74
C VAL A 57 5.93 12.33 12.17
N ALA A 58 6.26 11.11 12.61
CA ALA A 58 6.83 10.86 13.94
C ALA A 58 8.13 11.66 14.18
N THR A 59 8.99 11.74 13.15
CA THR A 59 10.26 12.50 13.25
C THR A 59 10.01 14.01 13.30
N THR A 60 9.02 14.53 12.58
CA THR A 60 8.63 15.93 12.64
C THR A 60 8.08 16.28 14.03
N ASN A 61 7.19 15.46 14.54
CA ASN A 61 6.64 15.62 15.89
C ASN A 61 7.75 15.50 16.96
N TYR A 62 8.77 14.65 16.74
CA TYR A 62 9.92 14.55 17.65
C TYR A 62 10.70 15.85 17.77
N ASN A 63 10.86 16.63 16.71
CA ASN A 63 11.53 17.93 16.75
C ASN A 63 10.77 18.91 17.65
N GLU A 64 9.44 18.94 17.54
CA GLU A 64 8.59 19.78 18.40
C GLU A 64 8.62 19.32 19.86
N VAL A 65 8.58 17.98 20.06
CA VAL A 65 8.73 17.36 21.38
C VAL A 65 10.07 17.69 22.02
N TYR A 66 11.17 17.68 21.25
CA TYR A 66 12.50 17.97 21.76
C TYR A 66 12.64 19.42 22.25
N ASP A 67 12.10 20.37 21.51
CA ASP A 67 12.10 21.77 21.93
C ASP A 67 11.27 21.96 23.21
N GLY A 68 10.09 21.31 23.30
CA GLY A 68 9.25 21.31 24.50
C GLY A 68 9.97 20.75 25.74
N LEU A 69 10.69 19.65 25.58
CA LEU A 69 11.49 19.06 26.68
C LEU A 69 12.61 19.99 27.15
N ARG A 70 13.28 20.67 26.23
CA ARG A 70 14.34 21.63 26.55
C ARG A 70 13.80 22.84 27.33
N GLU A 71 12.56 23.23 27.07
CA GLU A 71 11.88 24.36 27.73
C GLU A 71 11.13 23.93 29.02
N GLY A 72 11.15 22.65 29.36
CA GLY A 72 10.51 22.10 30.56
C GLY A 72 9.05 21.71 30.40
N TYR A 73 8.57 21.58 29.15
CA TYR A 73 7.24 21.05 28.84
C TYR A 73 7.26 19.53 28.65
N SER A 74 6.11 18.88 28.79
CA SER A 74 5.92 17.50 28.38
C SER A 74 5.82 17.45 26.86
N GLY A 75 6.86 17.01 26.20
CA GLY A 75 6.93 17.04 24.74
C GLY A 75 5.75 16.33 24.06
N GLY A 76 5.18 16.94 23.03
CA GLY A 76 4.02 16.41 22.30
C GLY A 76 2.68 16.53 23.05
N TYR A 77 2.68 17.14 24.25
CA TYR A 77 1.50 17.39 25.04
C TYR A 77 1.48 18.82 25.55
N PHE A 78 0.30 19.44 25.59
CA PHE A 78 0.10 20.71 26.25
C PHE A 78 -0.96 20.61 27.33
N MET A 79 -0.90 21.47 28.32
CA MET A 79 -1.82 21.47 29.43
C MET A 79 -3.00 22.40 29.16
N THR A 80 -4.21 21.84 29.06
CA THR A 80 -5.45 22.60 28.93
C THR A 80 -6.25 22.45 30.24
N GLY A 81 -6.13 23.43 31.12
CA GLY A 81 -6.69 23.34 32.46
C GLY A 81 -5.97 22.28 33.29
N ASP A 82 -6.67 21.22 33.73
CA ASP A 82 -6.12 20.11 34.50
C ASP A 82 -5.83 18.83 33.68
N CYS A 83 -5.99 18.88 32.34
CA CYS A 83 -5.79 17.75 31.46
C CYS A 83 -4.66 17.99 30.48
N TRP A 84 -3.92 16.92 30.17
CA TRP A 84 -2.92 16.90 29.12
C TRP A 84 -3.59 16.52 27.79
N GLU A 85 -3.44 17.40 26.79
CA GLU A 85 -3.90 17.16 25.42
C GLU A 85 -2.72 16.92 24.49
N GLU A 86 -2.90 16.01 23.55
CA GLU A 86 -1.89 15.65 22.57
C GLU A 86 -1.81 16.68 21.44
N THR A 87 -0.61 17.12 21.08
CA THR A 87 -0.34 18.09 19.99
C THR A 87 0.13 17.45 18.71
N LEU A 88 0.12 16.12 18.61
CA LEU A 88 0.60 15.41 17.43
C LEU A 88 -0.28 15.70 16.21
N ASP A 89 0.34 16.09 15.11
CA ASP A 89 -0.36 16.32 13.85
C ASP A 89 -0.45 15.01 13.05
N TYR A 90 -1.67 14.48 12.95
CA TYR A 90 -1.97 13.27 12.15
C TYR A 90 -2.32 13.60 10.69
N GLY A 91 -2.63 14.86 10.38
CA GLY A 91 -3.08 15.29 9.07
C GLY A 91 -2.03 15.19 7.97
N ASP A 92 -0.76 15.17 8.34
CA ASP A 92 0.36 15.20 7.40
C ASP A 92 0.67 13.85 6.75
N VAL A 93 0.16 12.73 7.29
CA VAL A 93 0.44 11.38 6.76
C VAL A 93 -0.07 11.23 5.33
N TYR A 94 -1.30 11.65 5.02
CA TYR A 94 -1.83 11.62 3.66
C TYR A 94 -1.04 12.51 2.70
N THR A 95 -0.72 13.73 3.11
CA THR A 95 0.06 14.66 2.30
C THR A 95 1.45 14.10 1.95
N ARG A 96 2.08 13.44 2.91
CA ARG A 96 3.38 12.79 2.68
C ARG A 96 3.25 11.56 1.81
N LEU A 97 2.23 10.73 2.05
CA LEU A 97 1.92 9.55 1.25
C LEU A 97 1.67 9.93 -0.21
N ASP A 98 0.84 10.95 -0.47
CA ASP A 98 0.58 11.49 -1.80
C ASP A 98 1.87 11.94 -2.50
N ARG A 99 2.75 12.61 -1.77
CA ARG A 99 4.02 13.06 -2.33
C ARG A 99 4.95 11.89 -2.68
N LEU A 100 5.00 10.85 -1.85
CA LEU A 100 5.85 9.68 -2.09
C LEU A 100 5.31 8.80 -3.22
N LEU A 101 4.01 8.59 -3.26
CA LEU A 101 3.35 7.79 -4.28
C LEU A 101 3.08 8.57 -5.58
N GLY A 102 3.06 9.89 -5.51
CA GLY A 102 2.64 10.76 -6.60
C GLY A 102 1.16 10.59 -6.92
N THR A 103 0.34 10.41 -5.89
CA THR A 103 -1.11 10.35 -5.95
C THR A 103 -1.72 11.74 -5.82
N ASN A 104 -2.95 11.89 -6.31
CA ASN A 104 -3.71 13.12 -6.17
C ASN A 104 -5.06 12.82 -5.50
N PRO A 105 -5.52 13.69 -4.59
CA PRO A 105 -6.82 13.50 -3.96
C PRO A 105 -7.95 13.66 -5.00
N ASP A 106 -8.87 12.70 -4.98
CA ASP A 106 -10.09 12.68 -5.80
C ASP A 106 -11.25 12.15 -4.95
N GLY A 107 -11.96 13.05 -4.30
CA GLY A 107 -13.02 12.73 -3.34
C GLY A 107 -12.49 11.98 -2.12
N ALA A 108 -12.95 10.74 -1.94
CA ALA A 108 -12.51 9.85 -0.85
C ALA A 108 -11.26 9.03 -1.22
N TYR A 109 -10.78 9.13 -2.45
CA TYR A 109 -9.66 8.37 -2.96
C TYR A 109 -8.44 9.25 -3.20
N HIS A 110 -7.26 8.67 -3.06
CA HIS A 110 -5.99 9.22 -3.50
C HIS A 110 -5.51 8.40 -4.70
N VAL A 111 -5.54 8.99 -5.89
CA VAL A 111 -5.47 8.28 -7.17
C VAL A 111 -4.13 8.50 -7.84
N LYS A 112 -3.50 7.44 -8.29
CA LYS A 112 -2.37 7.47 -9.22
C LYS A 112 -2.90 7.33 -10.63
N TRP A 113 -2.88 8.44 -11.38
CA TRP A 113 -3.35 8.46 -12.76
C TRP A 113 -2.30 7.91 -13.73
N GLN A 114 -2.75 7.12 -14.70
CA GLN A 114 -1.92 6.61 -15.79
C GLN A 114 -2.70 6.61 -17.11
N GLY A 115 -2.29 7.44 -18.05
CA GLY A 115 -2.98 7.59 -19.33
C GLY A 115 -4.44 8.01 -19.17
N ASN A 116 -5.38 7.23 -19.71
CA ASN A 116 -6.81 7.50 -19.60
C ASN A 116 -7.49 6.82 -18.40
N GLY A 117 -6.72 6.13 -17.54
CA GLY A 117 -7.25 5.43 -16.38
C GLY A 117 -6.38 5.69 -15.14
N TYR A 118 -6.58 4.90 -14.11
CA TYR A 118 -5.75 4.94 -12.92
C TYR A 118 -4.91 3.66 -12.79
N GLU A 119 -3.71 3.80 -12.28
CA GLU A 119 -2.82 2.68 -11.99
C GLU A 119 -3.22 1.96 -10.71
N TYR A 120 -3.50 2.74 -9.67
CA TYR A 120 -4.06 2.30 -8.40
C TYR A 120 -4.67 3.50 -7.67
N ARG A 121 -5.48 3.20 -6.67
CA ARG A 121 -6.04 4.21 -5.77
C ARG A 121 -6.02 3.72 -4.33
N VAL A 122 -5.88 4.66 -3.42
CA VAL A 122 -5.76 4.43 -1.98
C VAL A 122 -6.93 5.11 -1.27
N THR A 123 -7.51 4.45 -0.29
CA THR A 123 -8.59 4.98 0.55
C THR A 123 -8.52 4.41 1.97
N ASP A 124 -9.38 4.89 2.86
CA ASP A 124 -9.57 4.40 4.22
C ASP A 124 -8.26 4.31 5.02
N LEU A 125 -7.41 5.36 4.93
CA LEU A 125 -6.25 5.47 5.80
C LEU A 125 -6.71 5.64 7.24
N ASN A 126 -6.33 4.71 8.08
CA ASN A 126 -6.53 4.77 9.52
C ASN A 126 -5.16 4.74 10.20
N VAL A 127 -4.91 5.74 11.03
CA VAL A 127 -3.68 5.87 11.82
C VAL A 127 -4.06 5.89 13.29
N SER A 128 -3.55 4.94 14.06
CA SER A 128 -3.72 4.85 15.50
C SER A 128 -2.36 4.85 16.16
N ILE A 129 -2.09 5.85 16.99
CA ILE A 129 -0.85 5.94 17.77
C ILE A 129 -1.17 5.49 19.18
N SER A 130 -0.52 4.42 19.64
CA SER A 130 -0.73 3.85 20.97
C SER A 130 0.22 4.42 22.02
N ASN A 131 1.41 4.86 21.62
CA ASN A 131 2.40 5.48 22.48
C ASN A 131 3.06 6.65 21.79
N ALA A 132 2.81 7.87 22.27
CA ALA A 132 3.63 9.02 21.90
C ALA A 132 4.87 9.05 22.82
N PRO A 133 6.08 9.29 22.27
CA PRO A 133 7.28 9.44 23.11
C PRO A 133 7.07 10.55 24.15
N PHE A 134 7.52 10.30 25.36
CA PHE A 134 7.46 11.26 26.47
C PHE A 134 6.05 11.63 26.96
N ALA A 135 5.06 10.81 26.72
CA ALA A 135 3.74 10.96 27.31
C ALA A 135 3.84 11.06 28.85
N PRO A 136 3.10 11.99 29.49
CA PRO A 136 3.07 12.08 30.96
C PRO A 136 2.64 10.74 31.56
N GLY A 137 3.52 10.13 32.36
CA GLY A 137 3.30 8.81 32.99
C GLY A 137 3.88 7.62 32.22
N ASN A 138 4.36 7.77 30.99
CA ASN A 138 4.83 6.66 30.16
C ASN A 138 6.13 6.96 29.38
N ALA A 139 7.00 7.78 29.95
CA ALA A 139 8.22 8.32 29.33
C ALA A 139 9.24 7.26 28.85
N SER A 140 9.07 5.99 29.20
CA SER A 140 10.01 4.90 28.85
C SER A 140 9.52 3.99 27.73
N GLN A 141 8.34 4.22 27.15
CA GLN A 141 7.80 3.38 26.09
C GLN A 141 8.23 3.91 24.70
N ASN A 142 8.41 2.99 23.77
CA ASN A 142 8.70 3.33 22.37
C ASN A 142 7.45 3.91 21.69
N PHE A 143 7.67 4.75 20.68
CA PHE A 143 6.61 5.16 19.77
C PHE A 143 6.05 3.94 19.03
N GLU A 144 4.74 3.77 19.08
CA GLU A 144 4.03 2.68 18.44
C GLU A 144 2.84 3.25 17.68
N ALA A 145 2.77 2.94 16.40
CA ALA A 145 1.69 3.38 15.53
C ALA A 145 1.19 2.21 14.67
N ASP A 146 -0.11 1.97 14.72
CA ASP A 146 -0.81 1.05 13.85
C ASP A 146 -1.43 1.83 12.70
N VAL A 147 -1.09 1.43 11.47
CA VAL A 147 -1.58 2.10 10.28
C VAL A 147 -2.15 1.09 9.31
N SER A 148 -3.34 1.38 8.82
CA SER A 148 -3.99 0.56 7.79
C SER A 148 -4.53 1.41 6.65
N VAL A 149 -4.48 0.86 5.45
CA VAL A 149 -4.97 1.51 4.24
C VAL A 149 -5.58 0.47 3.31
N GLN A 150 -6.61 0.86 2.58
CA GLN A 150 -7.18 0.06 1.52
C GLN A 150 -6.60 0.49 0.18
N LEU A 151 -6.00 -0.47 -0.53
CA LEU A 151 -5.40 -0.29 -1.84
C LEU A 151 -6.25 -1.02 -2.89
N GLU A 152 -6.66 -0.29 -3.92
CA GLU A 152 -7.39 -0.84 -5.06
C GLU A 152 -6.53 -0.74 -6.33
N ILE A 153 -6.32 -1.88 -6.99
CA ILE A 153 -5.53 -1.97 -8.22
C ILE A 153 -6.39 -2.59 -9.31
N PRO A 154 -6.64 -1.90 -10.44
CA PRO A 154 -7.35 -2.49 -11.56
C PRO A 154 -6.48 -3.57 -12.21
N LEU A 155 -7.10 -4.69 -12.58
CA LEU A 155 -6.41 -5.75 -13.29
C LEU A 155 -6.23 -5.34 -14.76
N SER A 156 -5.00 -5.43 -15.27
CA SER A 156 -4.70 -5.15 -16.68
C SER A 156 -5.24 -6.24 -17.60
N PHE A 157 -5.42 -7.44 -17.06
CA PHE A 157 -5.93 -8.61 -17.77
C PHE A 157 -7.40 -8.84 -17.39
N GLY A 158 -8.30 -8.76 -18.38
CA GLY A 158 -9.71 -9.09 -18.13
C GLY A 158 -10.72 -8.11 -18.75
N TRP A 159 -10.31 -7.20 -19.61
CA TRP A 159 -11.20 -6.30 -20.38
C TRP A 159 -12.28 -5.62 -19.54
N GLU A 160 -11.93 -5.00 -18.44
CA GLU A 160 -12.85 -4.32 -17.51
C GLU A 160 -13.98 -5.19 -16.91
N ALA A 161 -13.99 -6.49 -17.22
CA ALA A 161 -15.02 -7.40 -16.73
C ALA A 161 -14.75 -7.93 -15.31
N LEU A 162 -13.52 -7.76 -14.82
CA LEU A 162 -13.12 -8.22 -13.49
C LEU A 162 -13.09 -7.06 -12.49
N PRO A 163 -13.55 -7.29 -11.25
CA PRO A 163 -13.44 -6.28 -10.21
C PRO A 163 -11.96 -5.96 -9.88
N PRO A 164 -11.66 -4.75 -9.40
CA PRO A 164 -10.32 -4.41 -8.96
C PRO A 164 -9.88 -5.31 -7.81
N CYS A 165 -8.57 -5.57 -7.73
CA CYS A 165 -7.98 -6.26 -6.60
C CYS A 165 -7.97 -5.33 -5.38
N LEU A 166 -8.61 -5.75 -4.28
CA LEU A 166 -8.61 -5.05 -3.01
C LEU A 166 -7.54 -5.66 -2.10
N LEU A 167 -6.62 -4.83 -1.64
CA LEU A 167 -5.58 -5.22 -0.70
C LEU A 167 -5.65 -4.33 0.54
N TYR A 168 -5.58 -4.94 1.71
CA TYR A 168 -5.40 -4.27 2.99
C TYR A 168 -3.95 -4.43 3.44
N THR A 169 -3.35 -3.34 3.89
CA THR A 169 -1.97 -3.34 4.38
C THR A 169 -1.86 -2.50 5.65
#